data_b08a1dea1f76651d46891fc94e26cc37
#
_entry.id   b08a1dea1f76651d46891fc94e26cc37
#
_cell.length_a   1.000
_cell.length_b   1.000
_cell.length_c   1.000
_cell.angle_alpha   90.00
_cell.angle_beta   90.00
_cell.angle_gamma   90.00
#
_symmetry.space_group_name_H-M   'P 1'
#
loop_
_entity.id
_entity.type
_entity.pdbx_description
1 polymer ?
#
loop_
_entity_poly.entity_id
_entity_poly.type
_entity_poly.pdbx_seq_one_letter_code
_entity_poly.pdbx_strand_id
1 'polypeptide(L)'
;MPELPDIEVFSRNLKTMYGGKKLVKIKVVNNKNIKDSHKDLSKDLEGQKLKDVYRSGKEMRFLFSNGTTLGLHLMLTGDLIPFQQKTNRKDIKVEFYFEDGNNLMLTDRFKNAFIKLDPEDKKGIDALDRKLNYSYLKKTLDRKAAIKNILLDQDVIRGIGNAYSDEI
;
A
#
# COMPACT_ATOMS: atom_id res chain seq x y z
N MET A 1 -1.51 -8.82 9.70
CA MET A 1 -1.61 -8.01 8.45
C MET A 1 -1.85 -6.58 8.88
N PRO A 2 -1.06 -5.62 8.42
CA PRO A 2 -1.31 -4.21 8.73
C PRO A 2 -2.70 -3.80 8.26
N GLU A 3 -3.41 -3.05 9.10
CA GLU A 3 -4.74 -2.53 8.83
C GLU A 3 -4.71 -1.00 8.74
N LEU A 4 -5.85 -0.35 8.68
CA LEU A 4 -5.97 1.08 8.43
C LEU A 4 -5.02 1.95 9.29
N PRO A 5 -4.96 1.80 10.64
CA PRO A 5 -4.11 2.66 11.47
C PRO A 5 -2.61 2.49 11.17
N ASP A 6 -2.18 1.24 10.95
CA ASP A 6 -0.78 0.94 10.62
C ASP A 6 -0.39 1.58 9.28
N ILE A 7 -1.23 1.38 8.25
CA ILE A 7 -0.98 1.91 6.90
C ILE A 7 -1.00 3.44 6.90
N GLU A 8 -1.86 4.06 7.70
CA GLU A 8 -1.90 5.52 7.87
C GLU A 8 -0.58 6.05 8.44
N VAL A 9 -0.07 5.42 9.50
CA VAL A 9 1.20 5.79 10.13
C VAL A 9 2.37 5.56 9.17
N PHE A 10 2.40 4.41 8.49
CA PHE A 10 3.46 4.08 7.52
C PHE A 10 3.48 5.08 6.36
N SER A 11 2.31 5.40 5.80
CA SER A 11 2.22 6.38 4.70
C SER A 11 2.74 7.74 5.11
N ARG A 12 2.40 8.21 6.30
CA ARG A 12 2.87 9.48 6.87
C ARG A 12 4.38 9.52 7.06
N ASN A 13 4.93 8.45 7.64
CA ASN A 13 6.38 8.33 7.87
C ASN A 13 7.14 8.29 6.54
N LEU A 14 6.67 7.50 5.58
CA LEU A 14 7.29 7.39 4.25
C LEU A 14 7.21 8.70 3.47
N LYS A 15 6.10 9.43 3.56
CA LYS A 15 5.99 10.79 2.99
C LYS A 15 7.06 11.72 3.57
N THR A 16 7.26 11.70 4.88
CA THR A 16 8.29 12.52 5.54
C THR A 16 9.70 12.12 5.10
N MET A 17 9.98 10.82 4.97
CA MET A 17 11.31 10.31 4.65
C MET A 17 11.68 10.43 3.17
N TYR A 18 10.72 10.25 2.27
CA TYR A 18 10.96 10.10 0.83
C TYR A 18 10.28 11.16 -0.05
N GLY A 19 9.38 11.96 0.50
CA GLY A 19 8.69 13.03 -0.24
C GLY A 19 9.67 14.03 -0.86
N GLY A 20 9.45 14.37 -2.14
CA GLY A 20 10.31 15.24 -2.94
C GLY A 20 11.53 14.58 -3.58
N LYS A 21 11.92 13.37 -3.15
CA LYS A 21 13.10 12.67 -3.67
C LYS A 21 12.81 12.02 -5.01
N LYS A 22 13.82 12.00 -5.87
CA LYS A 22 13.76 11.34 -7.17
C LYS A 22 14.05 9.85 -7.02
N LEU A 23 13.18 8.99 -7.56
CA LEU A 23 13.45 7.57 -7.73
C LEU A 23 14.38 7.38 -8.93
N VAL A 24 15.60 6.91 -8.69
CA VAL A 24 16.59 6.71 -9.76
C VAL A 24 16.55 5.30 -10.34
N LYS A 25 16.08 4.33 -9.55
CA LYS A 25 15.97 2.94 -10.00
C LYS A 25 14.95 2.17 -9.17
N ILE A 26 14.17 1.32 -9.83
CA ILE A 26 13.37 0.27 -9.20
C ILE A 26 13.91 -1.10 -9.63
N LYS A 27 14.00 -2.04 -8.70
CA LYS A 27 14.46 -3.40 -8.99
C LYS A 27 13.50 -4.42 -8.38
N VAL A 28 12.84 -5.19 -9.23
CA VAL A 28 12.03 -6.33 -8.82
C VAL A 28 12.94 -7.52 -8.60
N VAL A 29 13.11 -7.95 -7.34
CA VAL A 29 13.92 -9.09 -6.95
C VAL A 29 13.10 -10.38 -6.99
N ASN A 30 11.84 -10.29 -6.58
CA ASN A 30 10.89 -11.41 -6.65
C ASN A 30 9.55 -10.91 -7.18
N ASN A 31 9.15 -11.42 -8.34
CA ASN A 31 7.96 -10.97 -9.08
C ASN A 31 6.66 -11.72 -8.71
N LYS A 32 6.68 -12.64 -7.75
CA LYS A 32 5.45 -13.32 -7.32
C LYS A 32 4.38 -12.29 -6.92
N ASN A 33 3.19 -12.39 -7.49
CA ASN A 33 2.06 -11.48 -7.31
C ASN A 33 2.28 -10.02 -7.80
N ILE A 34 3.38 -9.73 -8.52
CA ILE A 34 3.58 -8.46 -9.22
C ILE A 34 3.21 -8.69 -10.68
N LYS A 35 2.16 -7.99 -11.15
CA LYS A 35 1.64 -8.17 -12.51
C LYS A 35 2.30 -7.24 -13.53
N ASP A 36 2.71 -6.06 -13.07
CA ASP A 36 3.38 -5.08 -13.92
C ASP A 36 4.79 -5.57 -14.26
N SER A 37 5.18 -5.43 -15.51
CA SER A 37 6.54 -5.81 -15.93
C SER A 37 7.58 -4.87 -15.33
N HIS A 38 8.79 -5.37 -15.13
CA HIS A 38 9.92 -4.52 -14.69
C HIS A 38 10.12 -3.33 -15.65
N LYS A 39 9.90 -3.56 -16.95
CA LYS A 39 10.04 -2.52 -17.98
C LYS A 39 9.03 -1.38 -17.79
N ASP A 40 7.77 -1.71 -17.51
CA ASP A 40 6.72 -0.71 -17.29
C ASP A 40 6.97 0.05 -15.98
N LEU A 41 7.31 -0.66 -14.90
CA LEU A 41 7.68 -0.06 -13.62
C LEU A 41 8.86 0.92 -13.78
N SER A 42 9.92 0.52 -14.48
CA SER A 42 11.08 1.39 -14.70
C SER A 42 10.72 2.59 -15.57
N LYS A 43 9.98 2.38 -16.67
CA LYS A 43 9.56 3.44 -17.58
C LYS A 43 8.75 4.52 -16.91
N ASP A 44 7.81 4.12 -16.05
CA ASP A 44 6.82 5.05 -15.49
C ASP A 44 7.29 5.69 -14.18
N LEU A 45 8.22 5.06 -13.46
CA LEU A 45 8.64 5.52 -12.14
C LEU A 45 10.06 6.07 -12.06
N GLU A 46 11.03 5.53 -12.83
CA GLU A 46 12.41 6.00 -12.76
C GLU A 46 12.55 7.42 -13.31
N GLY A 47 13.36 8.22 -12.63
CA GLY A 47 13.52 9.64 -12.94
C GLY A 47 12.43 10.55 -12.37
N GLN A 48 11.34 9.99 -11.83
CA GLN A 48 10.24 10.75 -11.27
C GLN A 48 10.49 11.08 -9.79
N LYS A 49 10.01 12.25 -9.33
CA LYS A 49 10.01 12.61 -7.90
C LYS A 49 8.80 12.02 -7.21
N LEU A 50 8.98 11.48 -6.02
CA LEU A 50 7.88 11.06 -5.16
C LEU A 50 7.18 12.30 -4.61
N LYS A 51 5.98 12.60 -5.10
CA LYS A 51 5.22 13.80 -4.76
C LYS A 51 4.45 13.63 -3.45
N ASP A 52 3.88 12.45 -3.25
CA ASP A 52 3.07 12.16 -2.07
C ASP A 52 3.09 10.67 -1.74
N VAL A 53 2.85 10.33 -0.46
CA VAL A 53 2.52 8.98 -0.01
C VAL A 53 1.28 9.08 0.86
N TYR A 54 0.23 8.37 0.47
CA TYR A 54 -1.05 8.39 1.18
C TYR A 54 -1.66 6.98 1.24
N ARG A 55 -2.66 6.82 2.07
CA ARG A 55 -3.39 5.56 2.27
C ARG A 55 -4.69 5.55 1.45
N SER A 56 -5.02 4.40 0.88
CA SER A 56 -6.34 4.06 0.36
C SER A 56 -6.77 2.69 0.90
N GLY A 57 -7.68 2.66 1.87
CA GLY A 57 -8.02 1.43 2.58
C GLY A 57 -6.82 0.83 3.31
N LYS A 58 -6.43 -0.40 2.95
CA LYS A 58 -5.24 -1.11 3.49
C LYS A 58 -4.05 -1.10 2.54
N GLU A 59 -4.01 -0.15 1.61
CA GLU A 59 -2.96 0.00 0.62
C GLU A 59 -2.29 1.36 0.72
N MET A 60 -0.96 1.39 0.58
CA MET A 60 -0.21 2.63 0.42
C MET A 60 -0.19 3.04 -1.05
N ARG A 61 -0.28 4.33 -1.32
CA ARG A 61 -0.22 4.94 -2.65
C ARG A 61 0.95 5.90 -2.71
N PHE A 62 1.88 5.64 -3.60
CA PHE A 62 3.04 6.48 -3.89
C PHE A 62 2.74 7.26 -5.16
N LEU A 63 2.43 8.55 -5.05
CA LEU A 63 2.15 9.44 -6.18
C LEU A 63 3.44 10.06 -6.68
N PHE A 64 3.74 9.89 -7.95
CA PHE A 64 4.92 10.44 -8.62
C PHE A 64 4.62 11.74 -9.38
N SER A 65 5.67 12.47 -9.75
CA SER A 65 5.57 13.80 -10.38
C SER A 65 4.91 13.81 -11.76
N ASN A 66 4.95 12.69 -12.48
CA ASN A 66 4.27 12.49 -13.76
C ASN A 66 2.79 12.12 -13.64
N GLY A 67 2.26 12.01 -12.39
CA GLY A 67 0.88 11.62 -12.12
C GLY A 67 0.67 10.12 -11.93
N THR A 68 1.66 9.28 -12.24
CA THR A 68 1.59 7.83 -12.00
C THR A 68 1.52 7.53 -10.51
N THR A 69 0.66 6.61 -10.13
CA THR A 69 0.53 6.13 -8.76
C THR A 69 1.00 4.67 -8.66
N LEU A 70 1.88 4.38 -7.71
CA LEU A 70 2.24 3.00 -7.37
C LEU A 70 1.49 2.59 -6.10
N GLY A 71 0.59 1.64 -6.22
CA GLY A 71 -0.05 0.97 -5.07
C GLY A 71 0.87 -0.09 -4.49
N LEU A 72 0.89 -0.19 -3.15
CA LEU A 72 1.69 -1.16 -2.41
C LEU A 72 0.84 -1.78 -1.30
N HIS A 73 0.71 -3.10 -1.34
CA HIS A 73 -0.01 -3.87 -0.34
C HIS A 73 0.94 -4.82 0.40
N LEU A 74 1.02 -4.66 1.73
CA LEU A 74 1.95 -5.43 2.57
C LEU A 74 1.51 -6.88 2.81
N MET A 75 0.24 -7.18 2.64
CA MET A 75 -0.31 -8.49 2.97
C MET A 75 -0.05 -8.87 4.46
N LEU A 76 0.25 -10.12 4.76
CA LEU A 76 0.39 -10.60 6.14
C LEU A 76 1.76 -10.27 6.76
N THR A 77 2.85 -10.43 6.00
CA THR A 77 4.23 -10.34 6.51
C THR A 77 5.11 -9.38 5.73
N GLY A 78 4.51 -8.57 4.85
CA GLY A 78 5.22 -7.54 4.12
C GLY A 78 5.66 -6.42 5.05
N ASP A 79 6.84 -5.87 4.78
CA ASP A 79 7.42 -4.75 5.52
C ASP A 79 8.20 -3.84 4.58
N LEU A 80 8.34 -2.57 4.97
CA LEU A 80 9.10 -1.56 4.26
C LEU A 80 10.30 -1.14 5.09
N ILE A 81 11.50 -1.45 4.61
CA ILE A 81 12.74 -1.28 5.35
C ILE A 81 13.65 -0.29 4.62
N PRO A 82 14.02 0.85 5.24
CA PRO A 82 15.05 1.73 4.74
C PRO A 82 16.40 1.01 4.68
N PHE A 83 17.19 1.29 3.63
CA PHE A 83 18.55 0.77 3.53
C PHE A 83 19.47 1.72 2.75
N GLN A 84 20.77 1.65 3.05
CA GLN A 84 21.80 2.41 2.34
C GLN A 84 22.81 1.47 1.67
N GLN A 85 23.05 0.31 2.25
CA GLN A 85 23.99 -0.68 1.74
C GLN A 85 23.27 -1.96 1.31
N LYS A 86 23.85 -2.68 0.37
CA LYS A 86 23.31 -3.97 -0.06
C LYS A 86 23.23 -4.94 1.12
N THR A 87 22.18 -5.70 1.15
CA THR A 87 21.91 -6.72 2.16
C THR A 87 21.76 -8.10 1.52
N ASN A 88 22.10 -9.14 2.27
CA ASN A 88 21.94 -10.53 1.83
C ASN A 88 20.57 -11.14 2.22
N ARG A 89 19.56 -10.30 2.46
CA ARG A 89 18.20 -10.75 2.80
C ARG A 89 17.59 -11.55 1.65
N LYS A 90 16.94 -12.67 2.00
CA LYS A 90 16.29 -13.59 1.04
C LYS A 90 14.81 -13.27 0.81
N ASP A 91 14.25 -12.39 1.61
CA ASP A 91 12.83 -12.01 1.62
C ASP A 91 12.54 -10.72 0.84
N ILE A 92 13.52 -10.14 0.16
CA ILE A 92 13.34 -8.93 -0.64
C ILE A 92 12.44 -9.22 -1.85
N LYS A 93 11.47 -8.36 -2.06
CA LYS A 93 10.61 -8.37 -3.24
C LYS A 93 10.95 -7.26 -4.22
N VAL A 94 11.06 -6.03 -3.74
CA VAL A 94 11.34 -4.85 -4.56
C VAL A 94 12.31 -3.94 -3.81
N GLU A 95 13.26 -3.37 -4.54
CA GLU A 95 14.17 -2.34 -4.06
C GLU A 95 13.90 -1.04 -4.81
N PHE A 96 13.76 0.07 -4.08
CA PHE A 96 13.58 1.43 -4.58
C PHE A 96 14.84 2.23 -4.23
N TYR A 97 15.53 2.73 -5.23
CA TYR A 97 16.76 3.50 -5.08
C TYR A 97 16.47 4.98 -5.32
N PHE A 98 16.74 5.81 -4.33
CA PHE A 98 16.54 7.25 -4.40
C PHE A 98 17.86 8.01 -4.61
N GLU A 99 17.77 9.21 -5.19
CA GLU A 99 18.93 10.03 -5.59
C GLU A 99 19.89 10.38 -4.44
N ASP A 100 19.40 10.41 -3.20
CA ASP A 100 20.18 10.74 -2.00
C ASP A 100 20.80 9.50 -1.32
N GLY A 101 20.63 8.31 -1.91
CA GLY A 101 21.15 7.05 -1.36
C GLY A 101 20.36 6.46 -0.18
N ASN A 102 19.35 7.17 0.32
CA ASN A 102 18.41 6.60 1.31
C ASN A 102 17.35 5.79 0.57
N ASN A 103 17.57 4.51 0.47
CA ASN A 103 16.75 3.61 -0.33
C ASN A 103 15.68 2.92 0.52
N LEU A 104 14.71 2.29 -0.14
CA LEU A 104 13.62 1.57 0.51
C LEU A 104 13.49 0.19 -0.11
N MET A 105 13.30 -0.86 0.70
CA MET A 105 12.99 -2.18 0.19
C MET A 105 11.65 -2.67 0.72
N LEU A 106 10.86 -3.28 -0.17
CA LEU A 106 9.72 -4.11 0.19
C LEU A 106 10.23 -5.52 0.44
N THR A 107 10.00 -6.03 1.64
CA THR A 107 10.32 -7.40 2.03
C THR A 107 9.06 -8.16 2.36
N ASP A 108 9.04 -9.48 2.14
CA ASP A 108 7.95 -10.34 2.59
C ASP A 108 8.41 -11.80 2.67
N ARG A 109 8.34 -12.37 3.85
CA ARG A 109 8.69 -13.76 4.10
C ARG A 109 7.88 -14.76 3.25
N PHE A 110 6.59 -14.49 3.06
CA PHE A 110 5.69 -15.36 2.27
C PHE A 110 5.61 -14.93 0.78
N LYS A 111 6.25 -13.82 0.42
CA LYS A 111 6.29 -13.29 -0.95
C LYS A 111 4.91 -12.97 -1.53
N ASN A 112 3.93 -12.63 -0.69
CA ASN A 112 2.56 -12.30 -1.09
C ASN A 112 2.33 -10.78 -1.23
N ALA A 113 3.14 -9.94 -0.56
CA ALA A 113 3.12 -8.50 -0.75
C ALA A 113 3.31 -8.17 -2.24
N PHE A 114 2.66 -7.13 -2.72
CA PHE A 114 2.72 -6.75 -4.13
C PHE A 114 2.69 -5.25 -4.33
N ILE A 115 3.12 -4.85 -5.52
CA ILE A 115 2.98 -3.51 -6.06
C ILE A 115 2.16 -3.55 -7.34
N LYS A 116 1.49 -2.45 -7.68
CA LYS A 116 0.70 -2.29 -8.91
C LYS A 116 0.72 -0.83 -9.38
N LEU A 117 0.95 -0.62 -10.68
CA LEU A 117 0.79 0.71 -11.31
C LEU A 117 -0.70 1.09 -11.39
N ASP A 118 -0.99 2.34 -11.12
CA ASP A 118 -2.30 2.99 -11.23
C ASP A 118 -3.47 2.10 -10.75
N PRO A 119 -3.40 1.61 -9.49
CA PRO A 119 -4.40 0.68 -9.00
C PRO A 119 -5.74 1.40 -8.79
N GLU A 120 -6.82 0.75 -9.21
CA GLU A 120 -8.18 1.20 -8.97
C GLU A 120 -8.55 1.13 -7.48
N ASP A 121 -9.32 2.10 -7.01
CA ASP A 121 -9.88 2.05 -5.67
C ASP A 121 -11.01 1.01 -5.58
N LYS A 122 -11.07 0.33 -4.45
CA LYS A 122 -12.24 -0.47 -4.09
C LYS A 122 -13.48 0.43 -3.94
N LYS A 123 -14.67 -0.13 -4.18
CA LYS A 123 -15.94 0.62 -4.17
C LYS A 123 -16.36 1.06 -2.76
N GLY A 124 -15.92 0.37 -1.73
CA GLY A 124 -16.30 0.64 -0.35
C GLY A 124 -15.90 2.04 0.12
N ILE A 125 -16.65 2.58 1.07
CA ILE A 125 -16.30 3.83 1.73
C ILE A 125 -15.13 3.57 2.69
N ASP A 126 -14.14 4.47 2.70
CA ASP A 126 -13.03 4.38 3.65
C ASP A 126 -13.55 4.55 5.09
N ALA A 127 -13.03 3.74 6.02
CA ALA A 127 -13.53 3.74 7.40
C ALA A 127 -13.33 5.06 8.15
N LEU A 128 -12.47 5.96 7.65
CA LEU A 128 -12.31 7.32 8.18
C LEU A 128 -13.07 8.39 7.38
N ASP A 129 -13.76 8.01 6.30
CA ASP A 129 -14.54 8.97 5.50
C ASP A 129 -15.81 9.38 6.27
N ARG A 130 -16.14 10.67 6.29
CA ARG A 130 -17.37 11.21 6.90
C ARG A 130 -18.65 10.64 6.26
N LYS A 131 -18.57 10.08 5.06
CA LYS A 131 -19.67 9.37 4.40
C LYS A 131 -20.02 8.04 5.08
N LEU A 132 -19.10 7.47 5.88
CA LEU A 132 -19.39 6.35 6.76
C LEU A 132 -20.20 6.84 7.97
N ASN A 133 -21.47 7.12 7.73
CA ASN A 133 -22.40 7.66 8.72
C ASN A 133 -23.47 6.61 9.11
N TYR A 134 -24.32 6.96 10.09
CA TYR A 134 -25.37 6.08 10.56
C TYR A 134 -26.28 5.55 9.44
N SER A 135 -26.71 6.40 8.51
CA SER A 135 -27.59 6.00 7.40
C SER A 135 -26.94 4.97 6.49
N TYR A 136 -25.64 5.15 6.19
CA TYR A 136 -24.87 4.18 5.41
C TYR A 136 -24.73 2.86 6.15
N LEU A 137 -24.36 2.90 7.43
CA LEU A 137 -24.18 1.70 8.26
C LEU A 137 -25.50 0.95 8.40
N LYS A 138 -26.62 1.62 8.72
CA LYS A 138 -27.94 1.01 8.83
C LYS A 138 -28.32 0.25 7.56
N LYS A 139 -28.20 0.90 6.39
CA LYS A 139 -28.49 0.26 5.09
C LYS A 139 -27.56 -0.92 4.79
N THR A 140 -26.30 -0.83 5.20
CA THR A 140 -25.27 -1.81 4.92
C THR A 140 -25.40 -3.04 5.83
N LEU A 141 -25.73 -2.83 7.09
CA LEU A 141 -25.87 -3.88 8.09
C LEU A 141 -27.22 -4.61 8.01
N ASP A 142 -28.21 -4.06 7.30
CA ASP A 142 -29.51 -4.70 7.03
C ASP A 142 -29.42 -5.84 5.99
N ARG A 143 -28.26 -6.46 5.86
CA ARG A 143 -28.00 -7.60 4.98
C ARG A 143 -28.06 -8.90 5.77
N LYS A 144 -28.55 -9.98 5.13
CA LYS A 144 -28.50 -11.34 5.70
C LYS A 144 -27.07 -11.89 5.67
N ALA A 145 -26.16 -11.31 6.45
CA ALA A 145 -24.78 -11.74 6.57
C ALA A 145 -24.27 -11.46 8.00
N ALA A 146 -23.28 -12.22 8.45
CA ALA A 146 -22.63 -11.92 9.72
C ALA A 146 -21.97 -10.51 9.65
N ILE A 147 -22.13 -9.71 10.70
CA ILE A 147 -21.60 -8.35 10.79
C ILE A 147 -20.10 -8.31 10.45
N LYS A 148 -19.33 -9.24 11.01
CA LYS A 148 -17.90 -9.36 10.73
C LYS A 148 -17.60 -9.47 9.22
N ASN A 149 -18.36 -10.27 8.47
CA ASN A 149 -18.17 -10.41 7.04
C ASN A 149 -18.44 -9.11 6.29
N ILE A 150 -19.43 -8.34 6.72
CA ILE A 150 -19.73 -7.02 6.14
C ILE A 150 -18.61 -6.03 6.44
N LEU A 151 -18.07 -6.02 7.67
CA LEU A 151 -16.96 -5.14 8.06
C LEU A 151 -15.66 -5.48 7.33
N LEU A 152 -15.43 -6.76 7.00
CA LEU A 152 -14.25 -7.22 6.27
C LEU A 152 -14.31 -6.98 4.76
N ASP A 153 -15.51 -6.76 4.21
CA ASP A 153 -15.71 -6.54 2.78
C ASP A 153 -15.21 -5.15 2.36
N GLN A 154 -14.07 -5.12 1.68
CA GLN A 154 -13.45 -3.87 1.23
C GLN A 154 -14.25 -3.15 0.13
N ASP A 155 -15.22 -3.80 -0.49
CA ASP A 155 -16.16 -3.17 -1.41
C ASP A 155 -17.36 -2.53 -0.68
N VAL A 156 -17.44 -2.70 0.63
CA VAL A 156 -18.41 -2.09 1.54
C VAL A 156 -17.73 -1.04 2.42
N ILE A 157 -16.75 -1.45 3.25
CA ILE A 157 -15.97 -0.56 4.11
C ILE A 157 -14.48 -0.87 3.90
N ARG A 158 -13.71 0.14 3.47
CA ARG A 158 -12.27 -0.02 3.26
C ARG A 158 -11.48 0.26 4.53
N GLY A 159 -10.45 -0.54 4.78
CA GLY A 159 -9.48 -0.31 5.85
C GLY A 159 -9.63 -1.22 7.06
N ILE A 160 -10.83 -1.75 7.33
CA ILE A 160 -11.06 -2.68 8.44
C ILE A 160 -10.56 -4.08 8.04
N GLY A 161 -9.85 -4.73 8.94
CA GLY A 161 -9.42 -6.11 8.80
C GLY A 161 -9.85 -6.95 10.02
N ASN A 162 -9.25 -8.15 10.17
CA ASN A 162 -9.67 -9.09 11.19
C ASN A 162 -9.52 -8.55 12.62
N ALA A 163 -8.39 -7.88 12.94
CA ALA A 163 -8.14 -7.39 14.28
C ALA A 163 -9.19 -6.33 14.68
N TYR A 164 -9.36 -5.30 13.84
CA TYR A 164 -10.31 -4.24 14.15
C TYR A 164 -11.77 -4.66 14.03
N SER A 165 -12.11 -5.63 13.17
CA SER A 165 -13.49 -6.17 13.12
C SER A 165 -13.87 -6.98 14.37
N ASP A 166 -12.90 -7.45 15.15
CA ASP A 166 -13.12 -8.15 16.41
C ASP A 166 -13.27 -7.19 17.59
N GLU A 167 -12.79 -5.94 17.44
CA GLU A 167 -12.91 -4.88 18.47
C GLU A 167 -14.17 -4.02 18.30
N ILE A 168 -14.80 -4.02 17.13
CA ILE A 168 -16.04 -3.29 16.82
C ILE A 168 -17.27 -4.10 17.26
#